data_d04ac7c9187c6425c22dc38a4436e1bb
#
_entry.id   d04ac7c9187c6425c22dc38a4436e1bb
#
_cell.length_a   1.000
_cell.length_b   1.000
_cell.length_c   1.000
_cell.angle_alpha   90.00
_cell.angle_beta   90.00
_cell.angle_gamma   90.00
#
_symmetry.space_group_name_H-M   'P 1'
#
loop_
_entity.id
_entity.type
_entity.pdbx_description
1 polymer ?
#
loop_
_entity_poly.entity_id
_entity_poly.type
_entity_poly.pdbx_seq_one_letter_code
_entity_poly.pdbx_strand_id
1 'polypeptide(L)'
;MIHIDHLTTRYGSRLVLNDVSLDVEQGEFVLVSGPSGSGKSTLALCLAGLIPQAVSANLSGRVTVAGLDTQTHPLPALARQVGVVFQNPATQLFNTTVEEEIAFAPRNLSLPGEEIEARVRQSLAATGIEYLRRRSVRALSGGEQQRVAIAAVLALRPSVLVLDEPTANLDWHGVEQVTSTLARLQREHGLTVVLIEHRLAAIAPLATRVVLMDAGRIVADGPPAAVLTDKTRLKALGLRYPWLDVSRRVEPADLERLPADGDPLVALRRVTAGYGRRQVFSELNLALYPGQFIALVGDNGVGKSTVARLLAGILRPQRGRVEWHPALRRLSPGRRVGLLFQNPLHQLVCDRVEDEVTLGPTNYGLALVDNLSPLLAAADLTPLRHRRPQTLSAGQQQRTALAATLALRPRLLILDEPTMGQDWAHLSRLMDYLTHLHDNGQSILLITHDDRLVCRYARRIVRLDGGQVVADGHLPTPATPTPWPDVSIPFIFQEAKR
;
A
#
# COMPACT_ATOMS: atom_id res chain seq x y z
N MET A 1 12.30 27.26 8.41
CA MET A 1 13.04 26.30 7.56
C MET A 1 12.35 26.10 6.20
N ILE A 2 11.06 25.86 6.17
CA ILE A 2 10.22 25.82 4.97
C ILE A 2 9.20 26.94 5.07
N HIS A 3 9.00 27.70 4.00
CA HIS A 3 8.00 28.73 3.93
C HIS A 3 7.23 28.60 2.60
N ILE A 4 5.93 28.39 2.68
CA ILE A 4 4.99 28.26 1.56
C ILE A 4 3.98 29.40 1.67
N ASP A 5 3.91 30.23 0.63
CA ASP A 5 3.05 31.39 0.58
C ASP A 5 2.09 31.32 -0.62
N HIS A 6 0.80 31.16 -0.33
CA HIS A 6 -0.30 31.11 -1.31
C HIS A 6 -0.05 30.17 -2.50
N LEU A 7 0.52 28.99 -2.25
CA LEU A 7 0.87 28.01 -3.28
C LEU A 7 -0.37 27.47 -3.99
N THR A 8 -0.43 27.68 -5.29
CA THR A 8 -1.45 27.08 -6.16
C THR A 8 -0.77 26.36 -7.31
N THR A 9 -1.16 25.11 -7.58
CA THR A 9 -0.55 24.28 -8.62
C THR A 9 -1.62 23.63 -9.51
N ARG A 10 -1.39 23.67 -10.85
CA ARG A 10 -2.29 23.09 -11.86
C ARG A 10 -1.51 22.22 -12.85
N TYR A 11 -2.04 21.03 -13.13
CA TYR A 11 -1.62 20.20 -14.27
C TYR A 11 -2.60 20.41 -15.43
N GLY A 12 -2.19 21.21 -16.42
CA GLY A 12 -3.11 21.71 -17.45
C GLY A 12 -4.28 22.49 -16.84
N SER A 13 -5.50 22.04 -17.06
CA SER A 13 -6.71 22.65 -16.46
C SER A 13 -7.02 22.15 -15.03
N ARG A 14 -6.41 21.05 -14.59
CA ARG A 14 -6.73 20.43 -13.29
C ARG A 14 -6.02 21.16 -12.16
N LEU A 15 -6.77 21.77 -11.26
CA LEU A 15 -6.30 22.36 -10.01
C LEU A 15 -5.99 21.22 -9.01
N VAL A 16 -4.79 21.24 -8.42
CA VAL A 16 -4.34 20.20 -7.47
C VAL A 16 -3.96 20.78 -6.13
N LEU A 17 -3.23 21.90 -6.08
CA LEU A 17 -3.04 22.68 -4.86
C LEU A 17 -3.77 24.01 -5.04
N ASN A 18 -4.43 24.47 -4.00
CA ASN A 18 -5.31 25.62 -4.05
C ASN A 18 -5.10 26.49 -2.81
N ASP A 19 -4.27 27.51 -2.94
CA ASP A 19 -4.02 28.51 -1.90
C ASP A 19 -3.47 27.88 -0.61
N VAL A 20 -2.38 27.12 -0.73
CA VAL A 20 -1.72 26.47 0.40
C VAL A 20 -0.67 27.40 0.98
N SER A 21 -0.77 27.69 2.28
CA SER A 21 0.25 28.43 3.04
C SER A 21 0.65 27.57 4.26
N LEU A 22 1.97 27.42 4.47
CA LEU A 22 2.52 26.59 5.53
C LEU A 22 3.94 27.03 5.89
N ASP A 23 4.20 27.25 7.16
CA ASP A 23 5.53 27.45 7.71
C ASP A 23 5.97 26.21 8.49
N VAL A 24 7.21 25.75 8.27
CA VAL A 24 7.80 24.65 9.04
C VAL A 24 9.12 25.14 9.63
N GLU A 25 9.26 24.99 10.94
CA GLU A 25 10.47 25.40 11.66
C GLU A 25 11.57 24.35 11.53
N GLN A 26 12.80 24.73 11.88
CA GLN A 26 13.93 23.80 11.88
C GLN A 26 13.73 22.73 12.96
N GLY A 27 13.97 21.47 12.61
CA GLY A 27 13.85 20.34 13.53
C GLY A 27 12.40 19.87 13.77
N GLU A 28 11.39 20.50 13.15
CA GLU A 28 10.02 19.97 13.21
C GLU A 28 9.88 18.64 12.46
N PHE A 29 9.07 17.76 13.02
CA PHE A 29 8.57 16.55 12.34
C PHE A 29 7.09 16.77 11.96
N VAL A 30 6.86 17.16 10.71
CA VAL A 30 5.51 17.45 10.21
C VAL A 30 4.95 16.23 9.49
N LEU A 31 3.84 15.70 10.00
CA LEU A 31 3.05 14.67 9.37
C LEU A 31 1.98 15.30 8.49
N VAL A 32 2.07 15.12 7.17
CA VAL A 32 1.04 15.55 6.22
C VAL A 32 0.15 14.37 5.87
N SER A 33 -1.15 14.49 6.08
CA SER A 33 -2.12 13.44 5.76
C SER A 33 -3.37 13.99 5.09
N GLY A 34 -4.24 13.12 4.58
CA GLY A 34 -5.47 13.50 3.88
C GLY A 34 -5.89 12.41 2.89
N PRO A 35 -7.09 12.50 2.28
CA PRO A 35 -7.56 11.54 1.30
C PRO A 35 -6.65 11.42 0.07
N SER A 36 -6.79 10.31 -0.66
CA SER A 36 -6.08 10.13 -1.93
C SER A 36 -6.49 11.22 -2.92
N GLY A 37 -5.50 11.81 -3.59
CA GLY A 37 -5.74 12.92 -4.53
C GLY A 37 -5.90 14.30 -3.90
N SER A 38 -5.68 14.47 -2.59
CA SER A 38 -5.74 15.78 -1.91
C SER A 38 -4.54 16.72 -2.20
N GLY A 39 -3.53 16.27 -2.99
CA GLY A 39 -2.41 17.12 -3.42
C GLY A 39 -1.10 16.88 -2.65
N LYS A 40 -1.03 15.96 -1.69
CA LYS A 40 0.14 15.73 -0.82
C LYS A 40 1.45 15.46 -1.59
N SER A 41 1.43 14.53 -2.53
CA SER A 41 2.61 14.22 -3.35
C SER A 41 3.00 15.39 -4.25
N THR A 42 2.03 16.19 -4.72
CA THR A 42 2.30 17.43 -5.46
C THR A 42 3.00 18.46 -4.56
N LEU A 43 2.58 18.56 -3.30
CA LEU A 43 3.25 19.40 -2.31
C LEU A 43 4.71 18.96 -2.10
N ALA A 44 4.98 17.64 -1.96
CA ALA A 44 6.34 17.11 -1.87
C ALA A 44 7.20 17.49 -3.08
N LEU A 45 6.66 17.41 -4.30
CA LEU A 45 7.37 17.79 -5.52
C LEU A 45 7.66 19.29 -5.57
N CYS A 46 6.75 20.14 -5.06
CA CYS A 46 6.97 21.60 -4.96
C CYS A 46 8.08 21.92 -3.94
N LEU A 47 8.09 21.24 -2.77
CA LEU A 47 9.14 21.38 -1.76
C LEU A 47 10.54 21.00 -2.29
N ALA A 48 10.58 20.00 -3.16
CA ALA A 48 11.82 19.54 -3.81
C ALA A 48 12.28 20.43 -4.97
N GLY A 49 11.45 21.39 -5.40
CA GLY A 49 11.67 22.19 -6.61
C GLY A 49 11.51 21.41 -7.92
N LEU A 50 11.04 20.16 -7.86
CA LEU A 50 10.77 19.36 -9.05
C LEU A 50 9.60 19.92 -9.85
N ILE A 51 8.65 20.57 -9.21
CA ILE A 51 7.66 21.44 -9.84
C ILE A 51 8.09 22.88 -9.60
N PRO A 52 8.21 23.69 -10.65
CA PRO A 52 7.89 23.44 -12.07
C PRO A 52 9.09 22.94 -12.91
N GLN A 53 10.29 22.77 -12.32
CA GLN A 53 11.54 22.65 -13.09
C GLN A 53 11.69 21.33 -13.87
N ALA A 54 11.25 20.20 -13.30
CA ALA A 54 11.36 18.87 -13.92
C ALA A 54 9.98 18.28 -14.28
N VAL A 55 8.95 18.66 -13.56
CA VAL A 55 7.58 18.23 -13.78
C VAL A 55 6.76 19.43 -14.25
N SER A 56 6.22 19.34 -15.45
CA SER A 56 5.46 20.43 -16.07
C SER A 56 4.13 20.64 -15.32
N ALA A 57 4.04 21.75 -14.60
CA ALA A 57 2.81 22.22 -13.96
C ALA A 57 2.87 23.75 -13.82
N ASN A 58 1.70 24.40 -13.86
CA ASN A 58 1.60 25.82 -13.59
C ASN A 58 1.59 26.02 -12.06
N LEU A 59 2.56 26.80 -11.56
CA LEU A 59 2.72 27.11 -10.15
C LEU A 59 2.60 28.62 -9.96
N SER A 60 1.78 29.04 -9.00
CA SER A 60 1.72 30.41 -8.49
C SER A 60 1.86 30.40 -6.96
N GLY A 61 2.21 31.55 -6.40
CA GLY A 61 2.67 31.63 -5.02
C GLY A 61 4.16 31.36 -4.90
N ARG A 62 4.66 31.17 -3.70
CA ARG A 62 6.10 31.02 -3.43
C ARG A 62 6.39 29.85 -2.51
N VAL A 63 7.46 29.12 -2.80
CA VAL A 63 7.98 28.05 -1.93
C VAL A 63 9.46 28.31 -1.69
N THR A 64 9.84 28.45 -0.42
CA THR A 64 11.23 28.63 0.00
C THR A 64 11.62 27.52 0.95
N VAL A 65 12.73 26.83 0.72
CA VAL A 65 13.27 25.79 1.58
C VAL A 65 14.72 26.08 1.90
N ALA A 66 15.07 26.12 3.19
CA ALA A 66 16.41 26.50 3.67
C ALA A 66 16.92 27.80 3.06
N GLY A 67 16.03 28.78 2.88
CA GLY A 67 16.36 30.08 2.28
C GLY A 67 16.42 30.09 0.75
N LEU A 68 16.29 28.96 0.08
CA LEU A 68 16.31 28.85 -1.39
C LEU A 68 14.87 28.82 -1.94
N ASP A 69 14.58 29.69 -2.90
CA ASP A 69 13.31 29.69 -3.63
C ASP A 69 13.32 28.53 -4.65
N THR A 70 12.32 27.65 -4.57
CA THR A 70 12.27 26.42 -5.38
C THR A 70 12.00 26.66 -6.87
N GLN A 71 11.54 27.85 -7.25
CA GLN A 71 11.26 28.19 -8.65
C GLN A 71 12.49 28.79 -9.35
N THR A 72 13.37 29.50 -8.61
CA THR A 72 14.47 30.28 -9.19
C THR A 72 15.84 29.63 -8.97
N HIS A 73 16.03 28.84 -7.91
CA HIS A 73 17.29 28.16 -7.67
C HIS A 73 17.34 26.82 -8.45
N PRO A 74 18.51 26.49 -9.03
CA PRO A 74 18.64 25.25 -9.82
C PRO A 74 18.51 23.99 -8.94
N LEU A 75 17.94 22.91 -9.52
CA LEU A 75 17.72 21.63 -8.81
C LEU A 75 18.95 21.09 -8.06
N PRO A 76 20.20 21.16 -8.58
CA PRO A 76 21.37 20.70 -7.82
C PRO A 76 21.61 21.47 -6.53
N ALA A 77 21.25 22.76 -6.46
CA ALA A 77 21.35 23.55 -5.24
C ALA A 77 20.27 23.17 -4.23
N LEU A 78 19.04 22.97 -4.71
CA LEU A 78 17.91 22.51 -3.90
C LEU A 78 18.15 21.08 -3.36
N ALA A 79 18.67 20.16 -4.17
CA ALA A 79 18.95 18.77 -3.78
C ALA A 79 20.01 18.65 -2.66
N ARG A 80 20.85 19.67 -2.46
CA ARG A 80 21.76 19.74 -1.30
C ARG A 80 21.04 20.07 0.01
N GLN A 81 19.87 20.71 -0.07
CA GLN A 81 19.10 21.15 1.09
C GLN A 81 17.89 20.25 1.35
N VAL A 82 17.28 19.72 0.29
CA VAL A 82 16.07 18.92 0.37
C VAL A 82 16.33 17.52 -0.16
N GLY A 83 16.28 16.56 0.73
CA GLY A 83 16.29 15.15 0.36
C GLY A 83 14.86 14.64 0.14
N VAL A 84 14.60 13.95 -0.97
CA VAL A 84 13.29 13.38 -1.26
C VAL A 84 13.36 11.87 -1.37
N VAL A 85 12.44 11.18 -0.67
CA VAL A 85 12.23 9.74 -0.78
C VAL A 85 10.81 9.52 -1.31
N PHE A 86 10.71 8.89 -2.48
CA PHE A 86 9.44 8.63 -3.14
C PHE A 86 8.75 7.37 -2.61
N GLN A 87 7.46 7.27 -2.85
CA GLN A 87 6.58 6.17 -2.42
C GLN A 87 7.11 4.78 -2.83
N ASN A 88 7.68 4.65 -4.02
CA ASN A 88 8.26 3.40 -4.50
C ASN A 88 9.79 3.51 -4.55
N PRO A 89 10.52 3.00 -3.55
CA PRO A 89 11.98 3.06 -3.52
C PRO A 89 12.63 2.35 -4.72
N ALA A 90 12.01 1.30 -5.25
CA ALA A 90 12.57 0.55 -6.39
C ALA A 90 12.68 1.41 -7.67
N THR A 91 11.88 2.47 -7.81
CA THR A 91 11.99 3.41 -8.95
C THR A 91 13.08 4.46 -8.75
N GLN A 92 13.56 4.63 -7.51
CA GLN A 92 14.59 5.61 -7.14
C GLN A 92 15.99 4.96 -7.11
N LEU A 93 16.07 3.65 -6.89
CA LEU A 93 17.31 2.90 -6.75
C LEU A 93 17.69 2.24 -8.08
N PHE A 94 18.85 2.60 -8.64
CA PHE A 94 19.25 2.16 -9.97
C PHE A 94 20.69 1.61 -10.07
N ASN A 95 21.55 1.83 -9.06
CA ASN A 95 22.89 1.27 -9.02
C ASN A 95 22.88 -0.23 -8.66
N THR A 96 24.03 -0.90 -8.85
CA THR A 96 24.14 -2.34 -8.65
C THR A 96 24.20 -2.72 -7.19
N THR A 97 24.96 -1.99 -6.39
CA THR A 97 25.18 -2.25 -4.96
C THR A 97 24.69 -1.09 -4.09
N VAL A 98 24.41 -1.39 -2.82
CA VAL A 98 24.00 -0.38 -1.83
C VAL A 98 25.05 0.72 -1.67
N GLU A 99 26.31 0.35 -1.65
CA GLU A 99 27.42 1.31 -1.56
C GLU A 99 27.45 2.28 -2.74
N GLU A 100 27.30 1.75 -3.96
CA GLU A 100 27.27 2.56 -5.18
C GLU A 100 26.05 3.49 -5.20
N GLU A 101 24.90 3.02 -4.72
CA GLU A 101 23.68 3.82 -4.63
C GLU A 101 23.86 5.01 -3.67
N ILE A 102 24.39 4.78 -2.48
CA ILE A 102 24.62 5.83 -1.49
C ILE A 102 25.71 6.80 -1.96
N ALA A 103 26.77 6.31 -2.62
CA ALA A 103 27.86 7.12 -3.13
C ALA A 103 27.49 7.95 -4.38
N PHE A 104 26.40 7.63 -5.07
CA PHE A 104 26.05 8.22 -6.36
C PHE A 104 25.91 9.74 -6.31
N ALA A 105 25.06 10.25 -5.42
CA ALA A 105 24.82 11.68 -5.32
C ALA A 105 26.07 12.46 -4.84
N PRO A 106 26.83 12.04 -3.83
CA PRO A 106 28.13 12.65 -3.48
C PRO A 106 29.14 12.67 -4.62
N ARG A 107 29.22 11.61 -5.45
CA ARG A 107 30.07 11.57 -6.64
C ARG A 107 29.67 12.61 -7.68
N ASN A 108 28.37 12.77 -7.93
CA ASN A 108 27.85 13.78 -8.86
C ASN A 108 28.14 15.22 -8.40
N LEU A 109 28.33 15.41 -7.08
CA LEU A 109 28.78 16.68 -6.52
C LEU A 109 30.30 16.86 -6.58
N SER A 110 31.02 15.92 -7.19
CA SER A 110 32.50 15.93 -7.29
C SER A 110 33.21 16.05 -5.94
N LEU A 111 32.67 15.42 -4.89
CA LEU A 111 33.30 15.42 -3.58
C LEU A 111 34.57 14.54 -3.59
N PRO A 112 35.55 14.83 -2.73
CA PRO A 112 36.76 14.00 -2.56
C PRO A 112 36.40 12.56 -2.16
N GLY A 113 37.19 11.56 -2.62
CA GLY A 113 36.91 10.15 -2.38
C GLY A 113 36.82 9.79 -0.88
N GLU A 114 37.67 10.37 -0.05
CA GLU A 114 37.63 10.18 1.40
C GLU A 114 36.32 10.71 2.03
N GLU A 115 35.85 11.85 1.57
CA GLU A 115 34.56 12.41 2.02
C GLU A 115 33.39 11.56 1.58
N ILE A 116 33.42 11.05 0.33
CA ILE A 116 32.39 10.13 -0.17
C ILE A 116 32.32 8.89 0.72
N GLU A 117 33.48 8.26 0.99
CA GLU A 117 33.56 7.09 1.86
C GLU A 117 33.04 7.37 3.28
N ALA A 118 33.39 8.54 3.85
CA ALA A 118 32.93 8.94 5.16
C ALA A 118 31.37 9.11 5.16
N ARG A 119 30.81 9.76 4.14
CA ARG A 119 29.34 9.95 3.98
C ARG A 119 28.61 8.63 3.80
N VAL A 120 29.13 7.73 2.97
CA VAL A 120 28.56 6.38 2.80
C VAL A 120 28.50 5.64 4.13
N ARG A 121 29.60 5.61 4.87
CA ARG A 121 29.67 4.95 6.18
C ARG A 121 28.69 5.55 7.18
N GLN A 122 28.65 6.89 7.26
CA GLN A 122 27.73 7.61 8.16
C GLN A 122 26.25 7.33 7.80
N SER A 123 25.90 7.35 6.51
CA SER A 123 24.54 7.09 6.07
C SER A 123 24.10 5.65 6.32
N LEU A 124 24.99 4.67 6.10
CA LEU A 124 24.75 3.27 6.44
C LEU A 124 24.47 3.10 7.94
N ALA A 125 25.33 3.67 8.80
CA ALA A 125 25.18 3.62 10.25
C ALA A 125 23.88 4.33 10.71
N ALA A 126 23.61 5.52 10.16
CA ALA A 126 22.40 6.29 10.48
C ALA A 126 21.10 5.56 10.13
N THR A 127 21.11 4.66 9.15
CA THR A 127 19.94 3.85 8.74
C THR A 127 20.00 2.40 9.24
N GLY A 128 21.10 1.98 9.90
CA GLY A 128 21.27 0.63 10.46
C GLY A 128 21.34 -0.46 9.39
N ILE A 129 22.00 -0.17 8.26
CA ILE A 129 22.08 -1.08 7.10
C ILE A 129 23.52 -1.39 6.68
N GLU A 130 24.50 -1.27 7.58
CA GLU A 130 25.92 -1.53 7.30
C GLU A 130 26.14 -2.94 6.73
N TYR A 131 25.34 -3.92 7.19
CA TYR A 131 25.40 -5.30 6.73
C TYR A 131 24.96 -5.50 5.27
N LEU A 132 24.30 -4.48 4.67
CA LEU A 132 23.86 -4.49 3.28
C LEU A 132 24.86 -3.87 2.31
N ARG A 133 25.91 -3.23 2.78
CA ARG A 133 26.82 -2.37 2.01
C ARG A 133 27.18 -2.92 0.63
N ARG A 134 27.52 -4.21 0.55
CA ARG A 134 27.95 -4.88 -0.69
C ARG A 134 26.84 -5.68 -1.39
N ARG A 135 25.62 -5.67 -0.85
CA ARG A 135 24.50 -6.41 -1.44
C ARG A 135 23.96 -5.70 -2.68
N SER A 136 23.45 -6.50 -3.61
CA SER A 136 22.72 -5.98 -4.76
C SER A 136 21.42 -5.33 -4.32
N VAL A 137 21.15 -4.11 -4.77
CA VAL A 137 19.91 -3.36 -4.49
C VAL A 137 18.67 -4.13 -4.92
N ARG A 138 18.74 -4.89 -6.02
CA ARG A 138 17.63 -5.70 -6.54
C ARG A 138 17.30 -6.93 -5.70
N ALA A 139 18.21 -7.34 -4.83
CA ALA A 139 18.02 -8.51 -3.97
C ALA A 139 17.52 -8.15 -2.56
N LEU A 140 17.21 -6.88 -2.32
CA LEU A 140 16.74 -6.35 -1.05
C LEU A 140 15.23 -6.50 -0.88
N SER A 141 14.79 -6.66 0.37
CA SER A 141 13.37 -6.53 0.74
C SER A 141 12.90 -5.07 0.60
N GLY A 142 11.59 -4.84 0.53
CA GLY A 142 11.02 -3.50 0.42
C GLY A 142 11.47 -2.56 1.55
N GLY A 143 11.52 -3.05 2.80
CA GLY A 143 12.02 -2.26 3.94
C GLY A 143 13.52 -1.97 3.88
N GLU A 144 14.32 -2.91 3.38
CA GLU A 144 15.74 -2.67 3.12
C GLU A 144 15.94 -1.65 2.00
N GLN A 145 15.19 -1.75 0.88
CA GLN A 145 15.21 -0.77 -0.21
C GLN A 145 14.84 0.63 0.28
N GLN A 146 13.82 0.74 1.14
CA GLN A 146 13.40 2.01 1.71
C GLN A 146 14.51 2.65 2.56
N ARG A 147 15.16 1.86 3.42
CA ARG A 147 16.30 2.36 4.21
C ARG A 147 17.49 2.73 3.35
N VAL A 148 17.75 2.02 2.27
CA VAL A 148 18.79 2.38 1.27
C VAL A 148 18.45 3.70 0.60
N ALA A 149 17.20 3.93 0.19
CA ALA A 149 16.77 5.19 -0.40
C ALA A 149 16.95 6.37 0.58
N ILE A 150 16.58 6.16 1.85
CA ILE A 150 16.83 7.15 2.91
C ILE A 150 18.36 7.39 3.08
N ALA A 151 19.18 6.35 3.13
CA ALA A 151 20.62 6.46 3.26
C ALA A 151 21.27 7.21 2.08
N ALA A 152 20.81 6.93 0.85
CA ALA A 152 21.31 7.60 -0.36
C ALA A 152 21.02 9.12 -0.32
N VAL A 153 19.85 9.50 0.15
CA VAL A 153 19.46 10.90 0.32
C VAL A 153 20.28 11.56 1.45
N LEU A 154 20.45 10.87 2.60
CA LEU A 154 21.23 11.39 3.73
C LEU A 154 22.71 11.62 3.41
N ALA A 155 23.26 10.92 2.42
CA ALA A 155 24.65 11.13 1.98
C ALA A 155 24.90 12.55 1.43
N LEU A 156 23.88 13.28 1.04
CA LEU A 156 23.94 14.69 0.69
C LEU A 156 23.96 15.62 1.91
N ARG A 157 23.62 15.11 3.10
CA ARG A 157 23.44 15.88 4.35
C ARG A 157 22.39 17.00 4.19
N PRO A 158 21.18 16.68 3.74
CA PRO A 158 20.14 17.68 3.55
C PRO A 158 19.69 18.26 4.90
N SER A 159 19.21 19.49 4.88
CA SER A 159 18.59 20.16 6.04
C SER A 159 17.13 19.74 6.25
N VAL A 160 16.46 19.34 5.15
CA VAL A 160 15.07 18.91 5.12
C VAL A 160 14.96 17.54 4.44
N LEU A 161 14.21 16.63 5.04
CA LEU A 161 13.87 15.34 4.47
C LEU A 161 12.35 15.28 4.19
N VAL A 162 11.98 15.10 2.93
CA VAL A 162 10.61 14.92 2.46
C VAL A 162 10.42 13.45 2.10
N LEU A 163 9.45 12.78 2.72
CA LEU A 163 9.14 11.37 2.44
C LEU A 163 7.68 11.25 2.00
N ASP A 164 7.47 10.66 0.83
CA ASP A 164 6.12 10.41 0.30
C ASP A 164 5.76 8.94 0.49
N GLU A 165 4.88 8.66 1.45
CA GLU A 165 4.38 7.34 1.83
C GLU A 165 5.47 6.26 2.02
N PRO A 166 6.51 6.52 2.82
CA PRO A 166 7.66 5.62 2.94
C PRO A 166 7.32 4.25 3.56
N THR A 167 6.14 4.09 4.15
CA THR A 167 5.72 2.84 4.78
C THR A 167 4.66 2.07 3.99
N ALA A 168 4.20 2.57 2.83
CA ALA A 168 3.05 2.04 2.10
C ALA A 168 3.15 0.54 1.77
N ASN A 169 4.35 0.07 1.40
CA ASN A 169 4.60 -1.30 0.93
C ASN A 169 5.34 -2.18 1.95
N LEU A 170 5.38 -1.74 3.21
CA LEU A 170 6.12 -2.42 4.25
C LEU A 170 5.21 -3.25 5.15
N ASP A 171 5.71 -4.41 5.58
CA ASP A 171 5.16 -5.14 6.71
C ASP A 171 5.41 -4.39 8.03
N TRP A 172 4.85 -4.90 9.12
CA TRP A 172 4.99 -4.29 10.43
C TRP A 172 6.45 -4.05 10.84
N HIS A 173 7.29 -5.05 10.63
CA HIS A 173 8.71 -4.96 10.98
C HIS A 173 9.44 -3.90 10.16
N GLY A 174 9.15 -3.81 8.86
CA GLY A 174 9.66 -2.76 7.98
C GLY A 174 9.19 -1.36 8.40
N VAL A 175 7.93 -1.22 8.80
CA VAL A 175 7.38 0.04 9.33
C VAL A 175 8.13 0.45 10.60
N GLU A 176 8.30 -0.47 11.56
CA GLU A 176 9.02 -0.22 12.80
C GLU A 176 10.48 0.19 12.56
N GLN A 177 11.16 -0.46 11.64
CA GLN A 177 12.53 -0.12 11.27
C GLN A 177 12.65 1.26 10.64
N VAL A 178 11.74 1.63 9.74
CA VAL A 178 11.74 2.97 9.11
C VAL A 178 11.37 4.04 10.13
N THR A 179 10.35 3.83 10.94
CA THR A 179 9.92 4.80 11.97
C THR A 179 11.00 5.03 13.04
N SER A 180 11.65 3.96 13.52
CA SER A 180 12.76 4.06 14.48
C SER A 180 13.97 4.79 13.88
N THR A 181 14.25 4.57 12.58
CA THR A 181 15.29 5.29 11.84
C THR A 181 14.98 6.78 11.77
N LEU A 182 13.75 7.15 11.38
CA LEU A 182 13.35 8.56 11.30
C LEU A 182 13.36 9.25 12.66
N ALA A 183 12.90 8.58 13.72
CA ALA A 183 12.96 9.09 15.08
C ALA A 183 14.39 9.36 15.55
N ARG A 184 15.33 8.49 15.18
CA ARG A 184 16.75 8.66 15.47
C ARG A 184 17.33 9.84 14.71
N LEU A 185 17.08 9.93 13.41
CA LEU A 185 17.56 11.02 12.57
C LEU A 185 17.09 12.38 13.05
N GLN A 186 15.85 12.51 13.45
CA GLN A 186 15.31 13.75 13.99
C GLN A 186 16.01 14.13 15.31
N ARG A 187 16.12 13.18 16.25
CA ARG A 187 16.69 13.45 17.58
C ARG A 187 18.19 13.72 17.56
N GLU A 188 18.95 12.94 16.79
CA GLU A 188 20.41 12.99 16.80
C GLU A 188 20.98 14.05 15.85
N HIS A 189 20.26 14.34 14.75
CA HIS A 189 20.76 15.25 13.71
C HIS A 189 19.95 16.55 13.57
N GLY A 190 18.89 16.74 14.37
CA GLY A 190 18.03 17.92 14.28
C GLY A 190 17.38 18.11 12.90
N LEU A 191 17.19 17.03 12.16
CA LEU A 191 16.68 17.04 10.79
C LEU A 191 15.22 17.48 10.76
N THR A 192 14.90 18.42 9.89
CA THR A 192 13.50 18.79 9.61
C THR A 192 12.87 17.74 8.71
N VAL A 193 11.75 17.17 9.12
CA VAL A 193 11.09 16.08 8.40
C VAL A 193 9.67 16.49 7.98
N VAL A 194 9.36 16.34 6.71
CA VAL A 194 7.99 16.41 6.18
C VAL A 194 7.64 15.02 5.66
N LEU A 195 6.76 14.34 6.37
CA LEU A 195 6.38 12.97 6.06
C LEU A 195 4.91 12.92 5.64
N ILE A 196 4.67 12.48 4.42
CA ILE A 196 3.33 12.22 3.89
C ILE A 196 2.98 10.77 4.21
N GLU A 197 1.87 10.53 4.92
CA GLU A 197 1.50 9.17 5.30
C GLU A 197 -0.01 9.03 5.57
N HIS A 198 -0.54 7.84 5.26
CA HIS A 198 -1.90 7.43 5.59
C HIS A 198 -1.98 6.57 6.86
N ARG A 199 -0.88 5.92 7.25
CA ARG A 199 -0.77 5.07 8.45
C ARG A 199 -0.52 5.89 9.70
N LEU A 200 -1.51 6.72 10.08
CA LEU A 200 -1.39 7.70 11.18
C LEU A 200 -0.93 7.07 12.50
N ALA A 201 -1.40 5.87 12.83
CA ALA A 201 -1.09 5.22 14.11
C ALA A 201 0.40 4.94 14.32
N ALA A 202 1.14 4.62 13.25
CA ALA A 202 2.56 4.31 13.32
C ALA A 202 3.43 5.58 13.41
N ILE A 203 2.97 6.68 12.83
CA ILE A 203 3.77 7.90 12.64
C ILE A 203 3.37 9.02 13.60
N ALA A 204 2.12 9.12 14.00
CA ALA A 204 1.65 10.19 14.88
C ALA A 204 2.46 10.35 16.17
N PRO A 205 2.99 9.27 16.80
CA PRO A 205 3.86 9.39 17.97
C PRO A 205 5.19 10.11 17.73
N LEU A 206 5.64 10.18 16.46
CA LEU A 206 6.89 10.85 16.08
C LEU A 206 6.66 12.32 15.68
N ALA A 207 5.44 12.63 15.24
CA ALA A 207 5.12 13.95 14.71
C ALA A 207 5.04 15.00 15.82
N THR A 208 5.69 16.14 15.62
CA THR A 208 5.50 17.34 16.44
C THR A 208 4.28 18.12 16.00
N ARG A 209 3.90 17.99 14.71
CA ARG A 209 2.81 18.69 14.07
C ARG A 209 2.14 17.83 13.01
N VAL A 210 0.83 17.97 12.86
CA VAL A 210 0.02 17.27 11.85
C VAL A 210 -0.70 18.30 10.98
N VAL A 211 -0.57 18.14 9.68
CA VAL A 211 -1.25 18.93 8.66
C VAL A 211 -2.21 18.02 7.89
N LEU A 212 -3.50 18.30 7.92
CA LEU A 212 -4.49 17.58 7.12
C LEU A 212 -4.83 18.37 5.86
N MET A 213 -4.77 17.69 4.72
CA MET A 213 -5.11 18.27 3.42
C MET A 213 -6.36 17.62 2.84
N ASP A 214 -7.21 18.45 2.23
CA ASP A 214 -8.34 18.00 1.41
C ASP A 214 -8.54 18.94 0.21
N ALA A 215 -8.89 18.35 -0.95
CA ALA A 215 -9.15 19.10 -2.20
C ALA A 215 -8.11 20.19 -2.50
N GLY A 216 -6.84 19.91 -2.22
CA GLY A 216 -5.72 20.83 -2.47
C GLY A 216 -5.53 21.92 -1.43
N ARG A 217 -6.24 21.91 -0.31
CA ARG A 217 -6.17 22.89 0.78
C ARG A 217 -5.74 22.27 2.10
N ILE A 218 -5.15 23.06 2.98
CA ILE A 218 -4.96 22.69 4.38
C ILE A 218 -6.28 22.90 5.11
N VAL A 219 -6.81 21.84 5.73
CA VAL A 219 -8.09 21.87 6.46
C VAL A 219 -7.91 21.74 7.98
N ALA A 220 -6.73 21.31 8.42
CA ALA A 220 -6.34 21.37 9.83
C ALA A 220 -4.82 21.38 9.94
N ASP A 221 -4.32 22.04 10.96
CA ASP A 221 -2.90 22.20 11.26
C ASP A 221 -2.71 22.38 12.76
N GLY A 222 -1.82 21.64 13.36
CA GLY A 222 -1.54 21.73 14.80
C GLY A 222 -0.92 20.46 15.41
N PRO A 223 -0.80 20.42 16.74
CA PRO A 223 -0.27 19.25 17.45
C PRO A 223 -1.10 17.99 17.19
N PRO A 224 -0.49 16.78 17.17
CA PRO A 224 -1.20 15.52 16.93
C PRO A 224 -2.42 15.31 17.84
N ALA A 225 -2.28 15.66 19.11
CA ALA A 225 -3.38 15.54 20.09
C ALA A 225 -4.60 16.44 19.78
N ALA A 226 -4.40 17.58 19.12
CA ALA A 226 -5.50 18.47 18.74
C ALA A 226 -6.13 18.05 17.40
N VAL A 227 -5.31 17.67 16.41
CA VAL A 227 -5.77 17.40 15.05
C VAL A 227 -6.34 16.00 14.92
N LEU A 228 -5.71 14.98 15.53
CA LEU A 228 -6.06 13.57 15.36
C LEU A 228 -7.12 13.05 16.35
N THR A 229 -7.62 13.87 17.27
CA THR A 229 -8.72 13.52 18.19
C THR A 229 -10.10 13.83 17.62
N ASP A 230 -10.19 14.68 16.61
CA ASP A 230 -11.44 15.02 15.93
C ASP A 230 -11.91 13.87 15.03
N LYS A 231 -12.64 12.92 15.63
CA LYS A 231 -13.19 11.75 14.93
C LYS A 231 -14.11 12.13 13.77
N THR A 232 -14.87 13.20 13.92
CA THR A 232 -15.83 13.66 12.89
C THR A 232 -15.09 14.13 11.65
N ARG A 233 -14.05 14.95 11.83
CA ARG A 233 -13.20 15.42 10.74
C ARG A 233 -12.44 14.27 10.07
N LEU A 234 -11.80 13.39 10.84
CA LEU A 234 -11.08 12.25 10.28
C LEU A 234 -12.00 11.35 9.47
N LYS A 235 -13.23 11.10 9.96
CA LYS A 235 -14.25 10.34 9.23
C LYS A 235 -14.65 11.04 7.93
N ALA A 236 -14.92 12.35 7.97
CA ALA A 236 -15.28 13.13 6.78
C ALA A 236 -14.17 13.09 5.71
N LEU A 237 -12.90 13.10 6.13
CA LEU A 237 -11.73 12.97 5.28
C LEU A 237 -11.41 11.51 4.86
N GLY A 238 -12.20 10.54 5.32
CA GLY A 238 -11.91 9.13 5.05
C GLY A 238 -10.59 8.64 5.65
N LEU A 239 -10.13 9.28 6.72
CA LEU A 239 -8.91 8.91 7.43
C LEU A 239 -9.21 7.97 8.59
N ARG A 240 -8.27 7.05 8.83
CA ARG A 240 -8.37 6.10 9.94
C ARG A 240 -8.01 6.77 11.25
N TYR A 241 -8.84 6.61 12.28
CA TYR A 241 -8.54 7.13 13.61
C TYR A 241 -7.34 6.40 14.23
N PRO A 242 -6.23 7.10 14.57
CA PRO A 242 -4.99 6.46 14.98
C PRO A 242 -5.04 5.82 16.37
N TRP A 243 -5.88 6.35 17.26
CA TRP A 243 -5.96 5.95 18.66
C TRP A 243 -7.02 4.86 18.93
N LEU A 244 -7.79 4.45 17.91
CA LEU A 244 -8.62 3.27 18.05
C LEU A 244 -7.69 2.06 18.18
N ASP A 245 -7.72 1.59 19.38
CA ASP A 245 -7.01 0.45 19.87
C ASP A 245 -7.03 -0.69 18.85
N VAL A 246 -5.91 -1.21 18.60
CA VAL A 246 -5.51 -2.52 18.15
C VAL A 246 -4.25 -2.40 17.30
N SER A 247 -3.19 -2.14 17.95
CA SER A 247 -1.87 -2.64 17.57
C SER A 247 -1.65 -4.07 18.10
N ARG A 248 -2.72 -4.83 18.40
CA ARG A 248 -2.56 -6.21 18.79
C ARG A 248 -2.34 -7.04 17.53
N ARG A 249 -1.09 -7.47 17.36
CA ARG A 249 -0.74 -8.51 16.40
C ARG A 249 -1.53 -9.77 16.75
N VAL A 250 -2.14 -10.38 15.74
CA VAL A 250 -2.78 -11.68 15.92
C VAL A 250 -1.68 -12.71 16.12
N GLU A 251 -1.45 -13.13 17.37
CA GLU A 251 -0.46 -14.14 17.68
C GLU A 251 -1.07 -15.56 17.55
N PRO A 252 -0.26 -16.60 17.28
CA PRO A 252 -0.77 -17.97 17.20
C PRO A 252 -1.55 -18.43 18.44
N ALA A 253 -1.16 -17.93 19.63
CA ALA A 253 -1.84 -18.21 20.88
C ALA A 253 -3.23 -17.59 21.02
N ASP A 254 -3.56 -16.60 20.19
CA ASP A 254 -4.88 -15.95 20.18
C ASP A 254 -5.93 -16.77 19.41
N LEU A 255 -5.52 -17.81 18.67
CA LEU A 255 -6.38 -18.55 17.77
C LEU A 255 -6.90 -19.84 18.38
N GLU A 256 -8.22 -19.96 18.41
CA GLU A 256 -8.90 -21.22 18.72
C GLU A 256 -9.01 -22.10 17.46
N ARG A 257 -8.74 -23.39 17.59
CA ARG A 257 -8.82 -24.32 16.45
C ARG A 257 -10.26 -24.45 15.95
N LEU A 258 -10.42 -24.37 14.64
CA LEU A 258 -11.68 -24.67 13.98
C LEU A 258 -11.82 -26.19 13.78
N PRO A 259 -13.00 -26.78 14.03
CA PRO A 259 -13.29 -28.13 13.56
C PRO A 259 -13.23 -28.13 12.01
N ALA A 260 -12.63 -29.16 11.45
CA ALA A 260 -12.63 -29.37 10.01
C ALA A 260 -13.94 -30.08 9.64
N ASP A 261 -14.98 -29.30 9.30
CA ASP A 261 -16.27 -29.85 8.90
C ASP A 261 -16.43 -29.80 7.36
N GLY A 262 -16.69 -30.96 6.79
CA GLY A 262 -17.06 -31.13 5.38
C GLY A 262 -15.88 -31.30 4.41
N ASP A 263 -16.25 -31.40 3.12
CA ASP A 263 -15.29 -31.54 2.03
C ASP A 263 -14.67 -30.17 1.66
N PRO A 264 -13.34 -30.08 1.51
CA PRO A 264 -12.70 -28.83 1.15
C PRO A 264 -13.06 -28.38 -0.26
N LEU A 265 -13.24 -27.06 -0.43
CA LEU A 265 -13.35 -26.41 -1.72
C LEU A 265 -12.09 -26.62 -2.56
N VAL A 266 -10.94 -26.47 -1.91
CA VAL A 266 -9.59 -26.72 -2.46
C VAL A 266 -8.63 -27.07 -1.32
N ALA A 267 -7.70 -27.99 -1.59
CA ALA A 267 -6.64 -28.34 -0.65
C ALA A 267 -5.27 -28.42 -1.32
N LEU A 268 -4.28 -27.85 -0.65
CA LEU A 268 -2.86 -28.09 -0.91
C LEU A 268 -2.46 -29.35 -0.10
N ARG A 269 -1.97 -30.39 -0.78
CA ARG A 269 -1.58 -31.66 -0.16
C ARG A 269 -0.08 -31.88 -0.33
N ARG A 270 0.68 -31.74 0.77
CA ARG A 270 2.13 -31.91 0.83
C ARG A 270 2.85 -31.16 -0.30
N VAL A 271 2.47 -29.88 -0.51
CA VAL A 271 2.97 -29.08 -1.63
C VAL A 271 4.37 -28.56 -1.33
N THR A 272 5.30 -28.93 -2.21
CA THR A 272 6.63 -28.30 -2.31
C THR A 272 6.62 -27.38 -3.52
N ALA A 273 6.96 -26.12 -3.33
CA ALA A 273 6.95 -25.12 -4.39
C ALA A 273 7.98 -24.01 -4.14
N GLY A 274 8.38 -23.35 -5.25
CA GLY A 274 9.36 -22.27 -5.21
C GLY A 274 9.65 -21.73 -6.61
N TYR A 275 10.63 -20.84 -6.71
CA TYR A 275 11.04 -20.17 -7.94
C TYR A 275 12.50 -20.50 -8.27
N GLY A 276 12.74 -21.14 -9.38
CA GLY A 276 14.07 -21.61 -9.74
C GLY A 276 14.68 -22.53 -8.67
N ARG A 277 15.80 -22.13 -8.11
CA ARG A 277 16.47 -22.88 -7.01
C ARG A 277 15.97 -22.50 -5.60
N ARG A 278 15.20 -21.44 -5.47
CA ARG A 278 14.69 -20.98 -4.16
C ARG A 278 13.38 -21.69 -3.87
N GLN A 279 13.41 -22.60 -2.92
CA GLN A 279 12.23 -23.23 -2.35
C GLN A 279 11.52 -22.29 -1.38
N VAL A 280 10.20 -22.17 -1.51
CA VAL A 280 9.34 -21.36 -0.62
C VAL A 280 8.62 -22.23 0.36
N PHE A 281 8.09 -23.38 -0.11
CA PHE A 281 7.37 -24.34 0.71
C PHE A 281 7.99 -25.72 0.63
N SER A 282 7.97 -26.43 1.75
CA SER A 282 8.27 -27.87 1.84
C SER A 282 7.09 -28.56 2.52
N GLU A 283 6.39 -29.42 1.76
CA GLU A 283 5.26 -30.22 2.24
C GLU A 283 4.11 -29.40 2.87
N LEU A 284 3.83 -28.20 2.34
CA LEU A 284 2.73 -27.36 2.82
C LEU A 284 1.39 -28.09 2.69
N ASN A 285 0.62 -28.08 3.77
CA ASN A 285 -0.76 -28.54 3.82
C ASN A 285 -1.67 -27.37 4.20
N LEU A 286 -2.73 -27.12 3.40
CA LEU A 286 -3.73 -26.10 3.67
C LEU A 286 -5.03 -26.50 2.97
N ALA A 287 -6.14 -26.49 3.67
CA ALA A 287 -7.47 -26.75 3.12
C ALA A 287 -8.34 -25.50 3.29
N LEU A 288 -9.06 -25.10 2.25
CA LEU A 288 -10.05 -24.02 2.26
C LEU A 288 -11.43 -24.64 2.04
N TYR A 289 -12.41 -24.22 2.83
CA TYR A 289 -13.76 -24.77 2.77
C TYR A 289 -14.74 -23.79 2.12
N PRO A 290 -15.87 -24.27 1.55
CA PRO A 290 -16.87 -23.41 0.95
C PRO A 290 -17.42 -22.36 1.92
N GLY A 291 -17.68 -21.14 1.43
CA GLY A 291 -18.30 -20.07 2.20
C GLY A 291 -17.44 -19.50 3.32
N GLN A 292 -16.14 -19.73 3.35
CA GLN A 292 -15.26 -19.14 4.35
C GLN A 292 -14.71 -17.78 3.92
N PHE A 293 -14.59 -16.85 4.89
CA PHE A 293 -13.77 -15.66 4.78
C PHE A 293 -12.47 -15.88 5.57
N ILE A 294 -11.39 -16.13 4.86
CA ILE A 294 -10.10 -16.54 5.43
C ILE A 294 -9.11 -15.40 5.25
N ALA A 295 -8.39 -15.03 6.30
CA ALA A 295 -7.20 -14.22 6.21
C ALA A 295 -5.94 -15.09 6.22
N LEU A 296 -5.07 -14.92 5.22
CA LEU A 296 -3.73 -15.51 5.18
C LEU A 296 -2.72 -14.44 5.57
N VAL A 297 -2.14 -14.60 6.75
CA VAL A 297 -1.22 -13.62 7.35
C VAL A 297 0.19 -14.17 7.49
N GLY A 298 1.17 -13.31 7.70
CA GLY A 298 2.59 -13.63 7.87
C GLY A 298 3.48 -12.53 7.33
N ASP A 299 4.76 -12.58 7.64
CA ASP A 299 5.72 -11.55 7.22
C ASP A 299 5.93 -11.54 5.69
N ASN A 300 6.58 -10.49 5.18
CA ASN A 300 6.88 -10.41 3.75
C ASN A 300 7.86 -11.51 3.35
N GLY A 301 7.63 -12.13 2.19
CA GLY A 301 8.49 -13.18 1.66
C GLY A 301 8.24 -14.59 2.19
N VAL A 302 7.32 -14.81 3.15
CA VAL A 302 7.00 -16.16 3.68
C VAL A 302 6.20 -17.03 2.70
N GLY A 303 5.74 -16.46 1.56
CA GLY A 303 5.09 -17.23 0.51
C GLY A 303 3.58 -17.01 0.37
N LYS A 304 2.97 -16.00 0.99
CA LYS A 304 1.52 -15.73 0.87
C LYS A 304 1.05 -15.65 -0.58
N SER A 305 1.68 -14.80 -1.39
CA SER A 305 1.38 -14.68 -2.85
C SER A 305 1.70 -15.96 -3.62
N THR A 306 2.63 -16.79 -3.12
CA THR A 306 2.91 -18.10 -3.72
C THR A 306 1.75 -19.07 -3.51
N VAL A 307 1.09 -19.06 -2.33
CA VAL A 307 -0.16 -19.79 -2.08
C VAL A 307 -1.24 -19.35 -3.07
N ALA A 308 -1.43 -18.02 -3.23
CA ALA A 308 -2.40 -17.48 -4.19
C ALA A 308 -2.16 -17.99 -5.62
N ARG A 309 -0.91 -17.98 -6.09
CA ARG A 309 -0.53 -18.46 -7.43
C ARG A 309 -0.70 -19.97 -7.59
N LEU A 310 -0.43 -20.77 -6.55
CA LEU A 310 -0.68 -22.21 -6.56
C LEU A 310 -2.18 -22.50 -6.68
N LEU A 311 -3.01 -21.84 -5.87
CA LEU A 311 -4.46 -21.99 -5.91
C LEU A 311 -5.05 -21.52 -7.24
N ALA A 312 -4.53 -20.42 -7.83
CA ALA A 312 -4.95 -19.94 -9.13
C ALA A 312 -4.44 -20.80 -10.31
N GLY A 313 -3.55 -21.77 -10.05
CA GLY A 313 -2.95 -22.62 -11.10
C GLY A 313 -1.90 -21.91 -11.96
N ILE A 314 -1.47 -20.71 -11.56
CA ILE A 314 -0.41 -19.93 -12.22
C ILE A 314 0.96 -20.56 -11.92
N LEU A 315 1.14 -21.05 -10.69
CA LEU A 315 2.33 -21.80 -10.29
C LEU A 315 1.97 -23.27 -10.10
N ARG A 316 2.77 -24.15 -10.69
CA ARG A 316 2.64 -25.59 -10.49
C ARG A 316 3.51 -26.04 -9.31
N PRO A 317 3.01 -26.90 -8.42
CA PRO A 317 3.84 -27.47 -7.37
C PRO A 317 4.93 -28.37 -7.94
N GLN A 318 6.12 -28.37 -7.34
CA GLN A 318 7.24 -29.26 -7.69
C GLN A 318 6.97 -30.69 -7.16
N ARG A 319 6.33 -30.79 -5.97
CA ARG A 319 5.84 -32.02 -5.36
C ARG A 319 4.52 -31.77 -4.68
N GLY A 320 3.76 -32.82 -4.40
CA GLY A 320 2.42 -32.72 -3.88
C GLY A 320 1.39 -32.34 -4.94
N ARG A 321 0.22 -31.87 -4.54
CA ARG A 321 -0.85 -31.53 -5.48
C ARG A 321 -1.82 -30.50 -4.92
N VAL A 322 -2.50 -29.77 -5.82
CA VAL A 322 -3.64 -28.90 -5.54
C VAL A 322 -4.91 -29.67 -5.89
N GLU A 323 -5.70 -29.99 -4.89
CA GLU A 323 -6.93 -30.78 -5.05
C GLU A 323 -8.14 -29.85 -4.98
N TRP A 324 -8.88 -29.74 -6.08
CA TRP A 324 -10.17 -29.06 -6.12
C TRP A 324 -11.31 -30.03 -5.85
N HIS A 325 -12.34 -29.55 -5.17
CA HIS A 325 -13.60 -30.30 -5.02
C HIS A 325 -14.08 -30.84 -6.37
N PRO A 326 -14.53 -32.10 -6.47
CA PRO A 326 -14.90 -32.73 -7.75
C PRO A 326 -15.86 -31.91 -8.60
N ALA A 327 -16.88 -31.28 -7.96
CA ALA A 327 -17.87 -30.43 -8.66
C ALA A 327 -17.25 -29.22 -9.35
N LEU A 328 -16.06 -28.74 -8.94
CA LEU A 328 -15.41 -27.55 -9.49
C LEU A 328 -14.37 -27.88 -10.57
N ARG A 329 -13.97 -29.15 -10.70
CA ARG A 329 -12.95 -29.56 -11.68
C ARG A 329 -13.34 -29.26 -13.13
N ARG A 330 -14.64 -29.26 -13.43
CA ARG A 330 -15.19 -28.96 -14.77
C ARG A 330 -15.29 -27.47 -15.09
N LEU A 331 -15.19 -26.60 -14.09
CA LEU A 331 -15.22 -25.14 -14.32
C LEU A 331 -13.90 -24.67 -14.94
N SER A 332 -13.98 -23.65 -15.79
CA SER A 332 -12.80 -22.96 -16.31
C SER A 332 -11.98 -22.32 -15.16
N PRO A 333 -10.67 -22.14 -15.32
CA PRO A 333 -9.81 -21.59 -14.26
C PRO A 333 -10.35 -20.31 -13.64
N GLY A 334 -10.73 -19.31 -14.44
CA GLY A 334 -11.25 -18.02 -13.96
C GLY A 334 -12.60 -18.11 -13.25
N ARG A 335 -13.39 -19.16 -13.50
CA ARG A 335 -14.63 -19.45 -12.76
C ARG A 335 -14.41 -20.26 -11.48
N ARG A 336 -13.30 -20.95 -11.36
CA ARG A 336 -12.89 -21.61 -10.10
C ARG A 336 -12.32 -20.60 -9.14
N VAL A 337 -11.35 -19.77 -9.62
CA VAL A 337 -10.60 -18.81 -8.82
C VAL A 337 -10.52 -17.47 -9.53
N GLY A 338 -10.93 -16.44 -8.85
CA GLY A 338 -10.58 -15.06 -9.19
C GLY A 338 -9.40 -14.63 -8.34
N LEU A 339 -8.35 -14.12 -8.96
CA LEU A 339 -7.16 -13.61 -8.27
C LEU A 339 -6.99 -12.13 -8.58
N LEU A 340 -7.00 -11.31 -7.52
CA LEU A 340 -6.56 -9.92 -7.58
C LEU A 340 -5.09 -9.86 -7.17
N PHE A 341 -4.23 -9.45 -8.10
CA PHE A 341 -2.80 -9.28 -7.82
C PHE A 341 -2.51 -8.06 -6.97
N GLN A 342 -1.44 -8.11 -6.20
CA GLN A 342 -0.94 -7.01 -5.41
C GLN A 342 -0.71 -5.73 -6.26
N ASN A 343 -0.14 -5.86 -7.46
CA ASN A 343 -0.06 -4.77 -8.43
C ASN A 343 -1.13 -4.98 -9.51
N PRO A 344 -2.18 -4.14 -9.55
CA PRO A 344 -3.28 -4.29 -10.51
C PRO A 344 -2.83 -4.12 -11.96
N LEU A 345 -1.75 -3.38 -12.24
CA LEU A 345 -1.23 -3.21 -13.61
C LEU A 345 -0.78 -4.51 -14.25
N HIS A 346 -0.45 -5.54 -13.46
CA HIS A 346 -0.07 -6.85 -13.99
C HIS A 346 -1.24 -7.61 -14.64
N GLN A 347 -2.49 -7.16 -14.44
CA GLN A 347 -3.67 -7.81 -14.98
C GLN A 347 -4.57 -6.88 -15.82
N LEU A 348 -4.22 -5.59 -15.96
CA LEU A 348 -4.97 -4.62 -16.75
C LEU A 348 -4.33 -4.48 -18.14
N VAL A 349 -5.01 -5.00 -19.16
CA VAL A 349 -4.47 -5.14 -20.53
C VAL A 349 -5.26 -4.39 -21.59
N CYS A 350 -6.50 -3.97 -21.30
CA CYS A 350 -7.38 -3.29 -22.26
C CYS A 350 -7.18 -1.77 -22.27
N ASP A 351 -7.68 -1.14 -23.35
CA ASP A 351 -7.64 0.31 -23.51
C ASP A 351 -8.79 1.05 -22.81
N ARG A 352 -9.84 0.31 -22.36
CA ARG A 352 -10.98 0.87 -21.64
C ARG A 352 -11.34 0.04 -20.42
N VAL A 353 -11.82 0.71 -19.38
CA VAL A 353 -12.29 0.06 -18.14
C VAL A 353 -13.42 -0.94 -18.44
N GLU A 354 -14.38 -0.57 -19.29
CA GLU A 354 -15.48 -1.47 -19.65
C GLU A 354 -15.01 -2.73 -20.38
N ASP A 355 -14.04 -2.57 -21.30
CA ASP A 355 -13.46 -3.69 -22.04
C ASP A 355 -12.68 -4.62 -21.10
N GLU A 356 -11.96 -4.07 -20.13
CA GLU A 356 -11.25 -4.83 -19.11
C GLU A 356 -12.18 -5.70 -18.28
N VAL A 357 -13.32 -5.13 -17.85
CA VAL A 357 -14.32 -5.86 -17.04
C VAL A 357 -15.02 -6.94 -17.86
N THR A 358 -15.21 -6.71 -19.15
CA THR A 358 -15.92 -7.64 -20.03
C THR A 358 -15.03 -8.69 -20.69
N LEU A 359 -13.71 -8.49 -20.72
CA LEU A 359 -12.75 -9.36 -21.38
C LEU A 359 -12.88 -10.83 -20.96
N GLY A 360 -12.86 -11.08 -19.65
CA GLY A 360 -12.93 -12.43 -19.12
C GLY A 360 -14.23 -13.14 -19.48
N PRO A 361 -15.39 -12.58 -19.15
CA PRO A 361 -16.69 -13.12 -19.56
C PRO A 361 -16.82 -13.37 -21.08
N THR A 362 -16.38 -12.42 -21.91
CA THR A 362 -16.40 -12.56 -23.38
C THR A 362 -15.59 -13.77 -23.84
N ASN A 363 -14.37 -13.93 -23.30
CA ASN A 363 -13.49 -15.05 -23.62
C ASN A 363 -14.06 -16.42 -23.21
N TYR A 364 -14.92 -16.45 -22.22
CA TYR A 364 -15.59 -17.66 -21.75
C TYR A 364 -17.02 -17.83 -22.32
N GLY A 365 -17.45 -16.97 -23.25
CA GLY A 365 -18.79 -17.03 -23.86
C GLY A 365 -19.92 -16.81 -22.85
N LEU A 366 -19.68 -16.05 -21.78
CA LEU A 366 -20.68 -15.75 -20.76
C LEU A 366 -21.52 -14.53 -21.17
N ALA A 367 -22.83 -14.60 -20.96
CA ALA A 367 -23.72 -13.46 -21.19
C ALA A 367 -23.38 -12.31 -20.23
N LEU A 368 -23.09 -11.13 -20.80
CA LEU A 368 -22.62 -9.95 -20.06
C LEU A 368 -23.69 -8.91 -19.79
N VAL A 369 -24.79 -8.94 -20.55
CA VAL A 369 -25.67 -7.78 -20.76
C VAL A 369 -26.26 -7.21 -19.48
N ASP A 370 -26.54 -8.05 -18.48
CA ASP A 370 -27.25 -7.62 -17.27
C ASP A 370 -26.34 -7.23 -16.08
N ASN A 371 -25.03 -7.50 -16.16
CA ASN A 371 -24.13 -7.37 -15.00
C ASN A 371 -23.08 -6.28 -15.09
N LEU A 372 -22.81 -5.69 -16.27
CA LEU A 372 -21.74 -4.70 -16.42
C LEU A 372 -22.04 -3.39 -15.68
N SER A 373 -23.21 -2.79 -15.93
CA SER A 373 -23.54 -1.50 -15.32
C SER A 373 -23.64 -1.56 -13.80
N PRO A 374 -24.30 -2.57 -13.18
CA PRO A 374 -24.28 -2.75 -11.74
C PRO A 374 -22.87 -2.95 -11.16
N LEU A 375 -22.02 -3.72 -11.85
CA LEU A 375 -20.65 -3.99 -11.38
C LEU A 375 -19.76 -2.74 -11.45
N LEU A 376 -19.87 -1.95 -12.54
CA LEU A 376 -19.18 -0.67 -12.66
C LEU A 376 -19.66 0.34 -11.61
N ALA A 377 -20.96 0.36 -11.32
CA ALA A 377 -21.52 1.24 -10.28
C ALA A 377 -21.03 0.84 -8.88
N ALA A 378 -21.07 -0.46 -8.54
CA ALA A 378 -20.58 -0.98 -7.27
C ALA A 378 -19.07 -0.72 -7.04
N ALA A 379 -18.29 -0.74 -8.12
CA ALA A 379 -16.86 -0.43 -8.09
C ALA A 379 -16.55 1.08 -8.20
N ASP A 380 -17.56 1.95 -8.30
CA ASP A 380 -17.43 3.39 -8.51
C ASP A 380 -16.60 3.73 -9.78
N LEU A 381 -16.85 2.98 -10.85
CA LEU A 381 -16.14 3.07 -12.13
C LEU A 381 -17.01 3.63 -13.27
N THR A 382 -18.32 3.85 -13.07
CA THR A 382 -19.24 4.33 -14.10
C THR A 382 -18.73 5.59 -14.83
N PRO A 383 -18.23 6.65 -14.15
CA PRO A 383 -17.70 7.83 -14.83
C PRO A 383 -16.36 7.59 -15.53
N LEU A 384 -15.73 6.46 -15.27
CA LEU A 384 -14.40 6.11 -15.78
C LEU A 384 -14.45 5.03 -16.88
N ARG A 385 -15.66 4.53 -17.24
CA ARG A 385 -15.85 3.36 -18.09
C ARG A 385 -15.10 3.40 -19.42
N HIS A 386 -14.92 4.59 -20.01
CA HIS A 386 -14.26 4.78 -21.31
C HIS A 386 -12.78 5.21 -21.17
N ARG A 387 -12.26 5.34 -19.95
CA ARG A 387 -10.87 5.72 -19.71
C ARG A 387 -9.93 4.52 -19.80
N ARG A 388 -8.66 4.80 -20.13
CA ARG A 388 -7.62 3.79 -20.12
C ARG A 388 -7.27 3.41 -18.68
N PRO A 389 -7.31 2.11 -18.30
CA PRO A 389 -6.97 1.67 -16.96
C PRO A 389 -5.60 2.14 -16.48
N GLN A 390 -4.59 2.17 -17.37
CA GLN A 390 -3.22 2.60 -17.06
C GLN A 390 -3.10 4.08 -16.66
N THR A 391 -4.09 4.91 -17.04
CA THR A 391 -4.12 6.35 -16.69
C THR A 391 -4.87 6.67 -15.42
N LEU A 392 -5.43 5.66 -14.78
CA LEU A 392 -6.19 5.78 -13.54
C LEU A 392 -5.27 5.84 -12.32
N SER A 393 -5.78 6.36 -11.19
CA SER A 393 -5.08 6.24 -9.91
C SER A 393 -4.95 4.79 -9.47
N ALA A 394 -3.97 4.48 -8.61
CA ALA A 394 -3.75 3.12 -8.11
C ALA A 394 -5.01 2.48 -7.52
N GLY A 395 -5.79 3.23 -6.73
CA GLY A 395 -7.06 2.75 -6.19
C GLY A 395 -8.13 2.50 -7.27
N GLN A 396 -8.19 3.33 -8.31
CA GLN A 396 -9.11 3.12 -9.45
C GLN A 396 -8.70 1.90 -10.28
N GLN A 397 -7.40 1.70 -10.50
CA GLN A 397 -6.86 0.51 -11.16
C GLN A 397 -7.21 -0.76 -10.40
N GLN A 398 -7.07 -0.74 -9.08
CA GLN A 398 -7.41 -1.87 -8.22
C GLN A 398 -8.90 -2.21 -8.26
N ARG A 399 -9.78 -1.21 -8.21
CA ARG A 399 -11.23 -1.41 -8.37
C ARG A 399 -11.58 -1.96 -9.76
N THR A 400 -10.90 -1.51 -10.81
CA THR A 400 -11.07 -2.06 -12.17
C THR A 400 -10.67 -3.53 -12.23
N ALA A 401 -9.50 -3.88 -11.68
CA ALA A 401 -9.02 -5.25 -11.63
C ALA A 401 -9.94 -6.16 -10.81
N LEU A 402 -10.46 -5.66 -9.68
CA LEU A 402 -11.44 -6.39 -8.88
C LEU A 402 -12.77 -6.61 -9.63
N ALA A 403 -13.29 -5.57 -10.28
CA ALA A 403 -14.51 -5.68 -11.09
C ALA A 403 -14.34 -6.70 -12.22
N ALA A 404 -13.21 -6.67 -12.94
CA ALA A 404 -12.87 -7.65 -13.97
C ALA A 404 -12.81 -9.08 -13.41
N THR A 405 -12.23 -9.25 -12.23
CA THR A 405 -12.16 -10.55 -11.55
C THR A 405 -13.55 -11.07 -11.16
N LEU A 406 -14.38 -10.20 -10.58
CA LEU A 406 -15.74 -10.55 -10.13
C LEU A 406 -16.72 -10.80 -11.29
N ALA A 407 -16.48 -10.22 -12.45
CA ALA A 407 -17.28 -10.43 -13.65
C ALA A 407 -17.35 -11.92 -14.06
N LEU A 408 -16.34 -12.71 -13.74
CA LEU A 408 -16.29 -14.16 -13.97
C LEU A 408 -17.08 -14.99 -12.94
N ARG A 409 -17.58 -14.37 -11.86
CA ARG A 409 -18.29 -15.05 -10.75
C ARG A 409 -17.49 -16.26 -10.22
N PRO A 410 -16.25 -16.07 -9.74
CA PRO A 410 -15.40 -17.16 -9.28
C PRO A 410 -15.98 -17.82 -8.03
N ARG A 411 -15.69 -19.11 -7.80
CA ARG A 411 -16.09 -19.83 -6.58
C ARG A 411 -15.19 -19.49 -5.38
N LEU A 412 -13.94 -19.17 -5.63
CA LEU A 412 -12.98 -18.65 -4.66
C LEU A 412 -12.44 -17.32 -5.16
N LEU A 413 -12.59 -16.26 -4.36
CA LEU A 413 -11.99 -14.97 -4.62
C LEU A 413 -10.72 -14.84 -3.75
N ILE A 414 -9.58 -14.62 -4.37
CA ILE A 414 -8.30 -14.38 -3.70
C ILE A 414 -7.91 -12.93 -3.92
N LEU A 415 -7.64 -12.21 -2.84
CA LEU A 415 -7.15 -10.83 -2.88
C LEU A 415 -5.75 -10.79 -2.25
N ASP A 416 -4.76 -10.46 -3.07
CA ASP A 416 -3.37 -10.35 -2.62
C ASP A 416 -3.04 -8.89 -2.31
N GLU A 417 -2.99 -8.55 -1.01
CA GLU A 417 -2.71 -7.21 -0.47
C GLU A 417 -3.60 -6.10 -1.08
N PRO A 418 -4.95 -6.20 -1.00
CA PRO A 418 -5.85 -5.24 -1.63
C PRO A 418 -5.84 -3.85 -1.00
N THR A 419 -5.04 -3.64 0.04
CA THR A 419 -4.96 -2.39 0.81
C THR A 419 -4.02 -1.35 0.21
N MET A 420 -3.18 -1.75 -0.74
CA MET A 420 -2.14 -0.89 -1.29
C MET A 420 -2.71 0.29 -2.07
N GLY A 421 -2.19 1.49 -1.77
CA GLY A 421 -2.56 2.71 -2.49
C GLY A 421 -4.02 3.17 -2.30
N GLN A 422 -4.72 2.63 -1.29
CA GLN A 422 -6.09 3.02 -0.95
C GLN A 422 -6.15 3.78 0.37
N ASP A 423 -6.95 4.86 0.39
CA ASP A 423 -7.34 5.48 1.64
C ASP A 423 -8.39 4.64 2.38
N TRP A 424 -8.60 4.99 3.66
CA TRP A 424 -9.50 4.20 4.52
C TRP A 424 -10.94 4.18 4.04
N ALA A 425 -11.45 5.26 3.43
CA ALA A 425 -12.83 5.31 2.95
C ALA A 425 -13.06 4.34 1.79
N HIS A 426 -12.10 4.25 0.86
CA HIS A 426 -12.17 3.29 -0.24
C HIS A 426 -11.99 1.86 0.24
N LEU A 427 -11.06 1.64 1.16
CA LEU A 427 -10.79 0.32 1.74
C LEU A 427 -12.00 -0.19 2.53
N SER A 428 -12.64 0.65 3.34
CA SER A 428 -13.85 0.25 4.08
C SER A 428 -14.98 -0.17 3.14
N ARG A 429 -15.26 0.61 2.08
CA ARG A 429 -16.27 0.24 1.07
C ARG A 429 -15.95 -1.07 0.38
N LEU A 430 -14.69 -1.31 0.04
CA LEU A 430 -14.24 -2.58 -0.52
C LEU A 430 -14.53 -3.73 0.44
N MET A 431 -14.15 -3.59 1.70
CA MET A 431 -14.33 -4.64 2.70
C MET A 431 -15.82 -4.90 3.02
N ASP A 432 -16.65 -3.86 3.07
CA ASP A 432 -18.10 -3.99 3.24
C ASP A 432 -18.71 -4.74 2.04
N TYR A 433 -18.26 -4.45 0.83
CA TYR A 433 -18.68 -5.18 -0.36
C TYR A 433 -18.24 -6.65 -0.34
N LEU A 434 -17.00 -6.94 0.07
CA LEU A 434 -16.51 -8.31 0.23
C LEU A 434 -17.28 -9.08 1.32
N THR A 435 -17.66 -8.41 2.39
CA THR A 435 -18.50 -9.00 3.45
C THR A 435 -19.88 -9.36 2.90
N HIS A 436 -20.49 -8.47 2.13
CA HIS A 436 -21.76 -8.77 1.46
C HIS A 436 -21.65 -9.98 0.50
N LEU A 437 -20.58 -10.07 -0.29
CA LEU A 437 -20.33 -11.24 -1.14
C LEU A 437 -20.19 -12.52 -0.33
N HIS A 438 -19.46 -12.46 0.78
CA HIS A 438 -19.27 -13.58 1.70
C HIS A 438 -20.60 -14.03 2.32
N ASP A 439 -21.43 -13.11 2.80
CA ASP A 439 -22.74 -13.40 3.38
C ASP A 439 -23.69 -14.04 2.35
N ASN A 440 -23.45 -13.84 1.05
CA ASN A 440 -24.11 -14.53 -0.05
C ASN A 440 -23.41 -15.82 -0.50
N GLY A 441 -22.51 -16.37 0.33
CA GLY A 441 -21.89 -17.69 0.12
C GLY A 441 -20.60 -17.66 -0.70
N GLN A 442 -20.03 -16.49 -1.01
CA GLN A 442 -18.73 -16.38 -1.69
C GLN A 442 -17.60 -16.81 -0.76
N SER A 443 -16.75 -17.73 -1.21
CA SER A 443 -15.50 -18.05 -0.49
C SER A 443 -14.45 -17.00 -0.79
N ILE A 444 -13.80 -16.45 0.25
CA ILE A 444 -12.82 -15.36 0.13
C ILE A 444 -11.53 -15.75 0.87
N LEU A 445 -10.39 -15.58 0.19
CA LEU A 445 -9.06 -15.63 0.76
C LEU A 445 -8.42 -14.23 0.66
N LEU A 446 -8.32 -13.56 1.79
CA LEU A 446 -7.68 -12.26 1.92
C LEU A 446 -6.23 -12.46 2.38
N ILE A 447 -5.28 -12.08 1.56
CA ILE A 447 -3.88 -12.00 1.93
C ILE A 447 -3.61 -10.56 2.34
N THR A 448 -3.22 -10.34 3.58
CA THR A 448 -2.89 -9.01 4.09
C THR A 448 -1.97 -9.08 5.31
N HIS A 449 -1.26 -7.98 5.54
CA HIS A 449 -0.49 -7.74 6.76
C HIS A 449 -1.20 -6.75 7.71
N ASP A 450 -2.40 -6.26 7.36
CA ASP A 450 -3.18 -5.37 8.23
C ASP A 450 -4.03 -6.18 9.22
N ASP A 451 -3.49 -6.44 10.41
CA ASP A 451 -4.15 -7.20 11.48
C ASP A 451 -5.52 -6.62 11.89
N ARG A 452 -5.74 -5.31 11.65
CA ARG A 452 -7.02 -4.67 11.94
C ARG A 452 -8.11 -5.11 10.97
N LEU A 453 -7.78 -5.29 9.69
CA LEU A 453 -8.70 -5.87 8.71
C LEU A 453 -8.97 -7.34 9.05
N VAL A 454 -7.91 -8.07 9.42
CA VAL A 454 -8.01 -9.47 9.84
C VAL A 454 -8.97 -9.61 11.00
N CYS A 455 -8.75 -8.87 12.09
CA CYS A 455 -9.59 -8.93 13.29
C CYS A 455 -11.06 -8.53 13.03
N ARG A 456 -11.29 -7.64 12.07
CA ARG A 456 -12.65 -7.13 11.82
C ARG A 456 -13.46 -8.01 10.86
N TYR A 457 -12.84 -8.54 9.82
CA TYR A 457 -13.56 -9.15 8.70
C TYR A 457 -13.30 -10.65 8.54
N ALA A 458 -12.11 -11.15 8.89
CA ALA A 458 -11.82 -12.56 8.73
C ALA A 458 -12.46 -13.40 9.84
N ARG A 459 -13.06 -14.52 9.44
CA ARG A 459 -13.62 -15.51 10.38
C ARG A 459 -12.64 -16.64 10.66
N ARG A 460 -11.71 -16.89 9.75
CA ARG A 460 -10.63 -17.84 9.91
C ARG A 460 -9.31 -17.17 9.58
N ILE A 461 -8.30 -17.42 10.38
CA ILE A 461 -6.97 -16.86 10.22
C ILE A 461 -5.98 -18.00 10.07
N VAL A 462 -5.22 -17.96 8.99
CA VAL A 462 -4.11 -18.88 8.72
C VAL A 462 -2.82 -18.11 8.74
N ARG A 463 -1.90 -18.47 9.61
CA ARG A 463 -0.59 -17.82 9.71
C ARG A 463 0.49 -18.69 9.06
N LEU A 464 1.21 -18.07 8.13
CA LEU A 464 2.41 -18.66 7.52
C LEU A 464 3.66 -18.09 8.18
N ASP A 465 4.61 -18.98 8.48
CA ASP A 465 5.97 -18.63 8.88
C ASP A 465 6.93 -19.74 8.44
N GLY A 466 8.17 -19.36 8.03
CA GLY A 466 9.17 -20.33 7.57
C GLY A 466 8.70 -21.27 6.47
N GLY A 467 7.71 -20.89 5.66
CA GLY A 467 7.13 -21.73 4.60
C GLY A 467 6.16 -22.83 5.11
N GLN A 468 5.68 -22.72 6.34
CA GLN A 468 4.74 -23.64 7.00
C GLN A 468 3.53 -22.89 7.55
N VAL A 469 2.40 -23.61 7.73
CA VAL A 469 1.27 -23.11 8.51
C VAL A 469 1.60 -23.29 9.99
N VAL A 470 1.82 -22.19 10.70
CA VAL A 470 2.16 -22.19 12.13
C VAL A 470 0.94 -21.99 13.03
N ALA A 471 -0.14 -21.43 12.48
CA ALA A 471 -1.42 -21.31 13.18
C ALA A 471 -2.58 -21.33 12.18
N ASP A 472 -3.70 -21.94 12.58
CA ASP A 472 -4.94 -22.05 11.80
C ASP A 472 -6.13 -22.11 12.76
N GLY A 473 -6.96 -21.08 12.76
CA GLY A 473 -8.06 -20.99 13.70
C GLY A 473 -8.88 -19.71 13.52
N HIS A 474 -9.68 -19.37 14.52
CA HIS A 474 -10.45 -18.12 14.59
C HIS A 474 -10.10 -17.38 15.89
N LEU A 475 -10.29 -16.08 15.86
CA LEU A 475 -10.23 -15.29 17.09
C LEU A 475 -11.45 -15.64 17.95
N PRO A 476 -11.28 -15.83 19.27
CA PRO A 476 -12.41 -15.93 20.18
C PRO A 476 -13.32 -14.71 19.96
N THR A 477 -14.62 -14.95 19.85
CA THR A 477 -15.62 -13.93 19.48
C THR A 477 -15.41 -12.69 20.34
N PRO A 478 -15.11 -11.52 19.76
CA PRO A 478 -15.01 -10.32 20.56
C PRO A 478 -16.36 -10.05 21.21
N ALA A 479 -16.36 -9.77 22.48
CA ALA A 479 -17.54 -9.21 23.15
C ALA A 479 -17.97 -7.97 22.36
N THR A 480 -19.11 -8.09 21.62
CA THR A 480 -19.77 -7.08 20.81
C THR A 480 -18.86 -6.19 19.94
N PRO A 481 -18.95 -6.28 18.62
CA PRO A 481 -18.33 -5.29 17.75
C PRO A 481 -18.95 -3.94 18.07
N THR A 482 -18.14 -2.96 18.46
CA THR A 482 -18.59 -1.56 18.55
C THR A 482 -19.07 -1.16 17.16
N PRO A 483 -20.36 -0.83 16.96
CA PRO A 483 -20.86 -0.45 15.65
C PRO A 483 -20.16 0.85 15.25
N TRP A 484 -19.55 0.83 14.08
CA TRP A 484 -19.23 2.06 13.38
C TRP A 484 -20.56 2.72 13.01
N PRO A 485 -20.69 4.04 13.15
CA PRO A 485 -21.90 4.71 12.76
C PRO A 485 -22.17 4.48 11.27
N ASP A 486 -23.41 4.10 10.96
CA ASP A 486 -23.93 3.80 9.64
C ASP A 486 -23.46 4.79 8.57
N VAL A 487 -22.79 4.29 7.56
CA VAL A 487 -22.76 4.91 6.24
C VAL A 487 -23.85 4.19 5.45
N SER A 488 -25.02 4.77 5.37
CA SER A 488 -26.11 4.30 4.52
C SER A 488 -25.64 4.35 3.07
N ILE A 489 -25.29 3.20 2.53
CA ILE A 489 -25.12 3.02 1.08
C ILE A 489 -26.49 2.71 0.53
N PRO A 490 -26.97 3.40 -0.53
CA PRO A 490 -28.21 3.01 -1.17
C PRO A 490 -28.06 1.58 -1.72
N PHE A 491 -28.88 0.68 -1.22
CA PHE A 491 -29.01 -0.69 -1.68
C PHE A 491 -29.42 -0.72 -3.16
N ILE A 492 -28.53 -1.14 -4.04
CA ILE A 492 -28.85 -1.51 -5.40
C ILE A 492 -28.37 -2.93 -5.62
N PHE A 493 -29.05 -3.90 -5.01
CA PHE A 493 -29.02 -5.31 -5.41
C PHE A 493 -30.13 -6.03 -4.64
N GLN A 494 -31.38 -5.72 -4.97
CA GLN A 494 -32.49 -6.67 -4.80
C GLN A 494 -32.88 -7.18 -6.16
N GLU A 495 -33.04 -8.52 -6.21
CA GLU A 495 -33.64 -9.33 -7.29
C GLU A 495 -32.73 -9.78 -8.44
N ALA A 496 -32.16 -10.96 -8.27
CA ALA A 496 -32.15 -12.00 -9.29
C ALA A 496 -32.21 -13.36 -8.59
N LYS A 497 -33.38 -13.64 -7.99
CA LYS A 497 -33.85 -15.02 -7.83
C LYS A 497 -34.64 -15.35 -9.09
N ARG A 498 -34.03 -16.11 -10.02
CA ARG A 498 -34.62 -17.13 -10.88
C ARG A 498 -33.53 -17.86 -11.64
#